data_3ea3aa532fd8a2a785614beac1b1849e
#
_entry.id   3ea3aa532fd8a2a785614beac1b1849e
#
_cell.length_a   1.000
_cell.length_b   1.000
_cell.length_c   1.000
_cell.angle_alpha   90.00
_cell.angle_beta   90.00
_cell.angle_gamma   90.00
#
_symmetry.space_group_name_H-M   'P 1'
#
loop_
_entity.id
_entity.type
_entity.pdbx_description
1 polymer ?
#
loop_
_entity_poly.entity_id
_entity_poly.type
_entity_poly.pdbx_seq_one_letter_code
_entity_poly.pdbx_strand_id
1 'polypeptide(L)'
;MTVLAITNGTLAIIVAVVLADLFLIYFITGYARRNAAAKRAAAGEAQAPATGTISRRDFQRRALLSSVMLFGAEFGLGSIAFLWPNLKGGFGSQIDAGPLSDIKAQIDNQSYVYVGQGRFYVVPWDGTAGTGQANYPEEGVTDQGVMPLYQRCVHLGCRVPFCQSSQWFECPCHGSKYNQAGEYKLGPAPRGLDRFPMQIVNDHVIVDTSTIKLGPPRGTNTTDQPQEGPFCVATA
;
A
#
# COMPACT_ATOMS: atom_id res chain seq x y z
N MET A 1 4.58 24.19 -7.05
CA MET A 1 5.56 24.09 -5.94
C MET A 1 4.81 23.61 -4.71
N THR A 2 4.81 22.30 -4.46
CA THR A 2 4.15 21.70 -3.30
C THR A 2 5.14 21.76 -2.15
N VAL A 3 4.94 22.68 -1.22
CA VAL A 3 5.69 22.73 0.04
C VAL A 3 5.26 21.48 0.82
N LEU A 4 6.18 20.54 1.01
CA LEU A 4 5.97 19.40 1.91
C LEU A 4 5.67 19.96 3.29
N ALA A 5 4.43 19.87 3.73
CA ALA A 5 4.04 20.15 5.10
C ALA A 5 4.69 19.08 5.99
N ILE A 6 5.79 19.43 6.65
CA ILE A 6 6.41 18.59 7.67
C ILE A 6 5.38 18.49 8.80
N THR A 7 4.77 17.32 8.96
CA THR A 7 3.84 17.09 10.07
C THR A 7 4.59 17.18 11.41
N ASN A 8 3.91 17.61 12.48
CA ASN A 8 4.52 17.70 13.82
C ASN A 8 5.19 16.38 14.24
N GLY A 9 4.69 15.23 13.76
CA GLY A 9 5.31 13.93 13.98
C GLY A 9 6.66 13.75 13.29
N THR A 10 6.79 14.22 12.05
CA THR A 10 8.06 14.12 11.29
C THR A 10 9.14 15.01 11.92
N LEU A 11 8.77 16.22 12.37
CA LEU A 11 9.69 17.12 13.06
C LEU A 11 10.15 16.52 14.40
N ALA A 12 9.24 15.91 15.16
CA ALA A 12 9.58 15.26 16.43
C ALA A 12 10.56 14.09 16.25
N ILE A 13 10.40 13.28 15.19
CA ILE A 13 11.33 12.19 14.86
C ILE A 13 12.71 12.74 14.51
N ILE A 14 12.80 13.76 13.67
CA ILE A 14 14.08 14.38 13.29
C ILE A 14 14.80 14.93 14.52
N VAL A 15 14.09 15.66 15.40
CA VAL A 15 14.65 16.19 16.63
C VAL A 15 15.13 15.07 17.55
N ALA A 16 14.36 13.99 17.71
CA ALA A 16 14.74 12.84 18.52
C ALA A 16 16.01 12.15 18.02
N VAL A 17 16.14 11.98 16.70
CA VAL A 17 17.34 11.39 16.06
C VAL A 17 18.56 12.27 16.31
N VAL A 18 18.46 13.58 16.07
CA VAL A 18 19.56 14.53 16.29
C VAL A 18 20.00 14.55 17.77
N LEU A 19 19.06 14.53 18.70
CA LEU A 19 19.38 14.49 20.14
C LEU A 19 20.02 13.15 20.54
N ALA A 20 19.58 12.03 19.98
CA ALA A 20 20.19 10.72 20.23
C ALA A 20 21.64 10.67 19.71
N ASP A 21 21.90 11.24 18.54
CA ASP A 21 23.24 11.32 17.96
C ASP A 21 24.19 12.18 18.80
N LEU A 22 23.70 13.34 19.24
CA LEU A 22 24.48 14.23 20.14
C LEU A 22 24.78 13.54 21.48
N PHE A 23 23.79 12.81 22.04
CA PHE A 23 23.99 12.04 23.26
C PHE A 23 24.99 10.91 23.09
N LEU A 24 24.93 10.20 21.97
CA LEU A 24 25.84 9.11 21.65
C LEU A 24 27.29 9.63 21.49
N ILE A 25 27.47 10.75 20.80
CA ILE A 25 28.77 11.42 20.64
C ILE A 25 29.34 11.85 22.00
N TYR A 26 28.49 12.44 22.85
CA TYR A 26 28.86 12.83 24.22
C TYR A 26 29.28 11.61 25.06
N PHE A 27 28.51 10.53 25.00
CA PHE A 27 28.79 9.31 25.76
C PHE A 27 30.06 8.62 25.31
N ILE A 28 30.26 8.45 23.99
CA ILE A 28 31.50 7.83 23.44
C ILE A 28 32.73 8.64 23.77
N THR A 29 32.65 9.97 23.65
CA THR A 29 33.77 10.85 24.00
C THR A 29 34.06 10.83 25.48
N GLY A 30 33.03 10.81 26.33
CA GLY A 30 33.14 10.71 27.80
C GLY A 30 33.73 9.37 28.23
N TYR A 31 33.26 8.27 27.66
CA TYR A 31 33.77 6.94 27.96
C TYR A 31 35.24 6.76 27.52
N ALA A 32 35.58 7.25 26.35
CA ALA A 32 36.97 7.22 25.86
C ALA A 32 37.92 8.04 26.74
N ARG A 33 37.48 9.20 27.28
CA ARG A 33 38.24 10.01 28.21
C ARG A 33 38.46 9.30 29.53
N ARG A 34 37.42 8.66 30.13
CA ARG A 34 37.52 7.90 31.36
C ARG A 34 38.47 6.71 31.25
N ASN A 35 38.38 5.95 30.16
CA ASN A 35 39.26 4.81 29.94
C ASN A 35 40.73 5.22 29.71
N ALA A 36 40.95 6.33 29.01
CA ALA A 36 42.30 6.86 28.81
C ALA A 36 42.89 7.37 30.16
N ALA A 37 42.10 8.02 31.01
CA ALA A 37 42.52 8.43 32.31
C ALA A 37 42.83 7.24 33.24
N ALA A 38 42.00 6.20 33.23
CA ALA A 38 42.20 4.99 34.03
C ALA A 38 43.48 4.22 33.58
N LYS A 39 43.77 4.14 32.29
CA LYS A 39 44.99 3.54 31.77
C LYS A 39 46.26 4.31 32.14
N ARG A 40 46.19 5.65 32.17
CA ARG A 40 47.30 6.50 32.61
C ARG A 40 47.58 6.38 34.10
N ALA A 41 46.48 6.34 34.92
CA ALA A 41 46.62 6.11 36.34
C ALA A 41 47.22 4.73 36.67
N ALA A 42 46.86 3.68 35.90
CA ALA A 42 47.41 2.34 36.06
C ALA A 42 48.88 2.24 35.62
N ALA A 43 49.36 3.12 34.71
CA ALA A 43 50.74 3.16 34.23
C ALA A 43 51.68 3.98 35.15
N GLY A 44 51.21 4.54 36.25
CA GLY A 44 52.03 5.31 37.18
C GLY A 44 52.60 6.62 36.61
N GLU A 45 52.08 7.10 35.50
CA GLU A 45 52.48 8.36 34.92
C GLU A 45 51.93 9.56 35.72
N ALA A 46 52.81 10.40 36.21
CA ALA A 46 52.46 11.65 36.85
C ALA A 46 51.55 12.46 35.90
N GLN A 47 50.45 12.97 36.47
CA GLN A 47 49.42 13.72 35.77
C GLN A 47 50.02 15.02 35.20
N ALA A 48 50.44 15.01 33.94
CA ALA A 48 50.68 16.26 33.24
C ALA A 48 49.33 17.02 33.13
N PRO A 49 49.28 18.34 33.33
CA PRO A 49 48.08 19.11 33.16
C PRO A 49 47.49 18.89 31.78
N ALA A 50 46.24 18.50 31.68
CA ALA A 50 45.55 18.24 30.45
C ALA A 50 45.38 19.56 29.67
N THR A 51 46.41 19.96 28.95
CA THR A 51 46.30 20.94 27.86
C THR A 51 45.46 20.26 26.76
N GLY A 52 44.27 20.76 26.56
CA GLY A 52 43.21 20.14 25.71
C GLY A 52 43.53 20.18 24.20
N THR A 53 44.75 19.97 23.77
CA THR A 53 45.13 19.91 22.38
C THR A 53 44.96 18.47 21.86
N ILE A 54 43.91 18.27 21.11
CA ILE A 54 43.68 17.02 20.38
C ILE A 54 44.72 16.98 19.26
N SER A 55 45.46 15.85 19.07
CA SER A 55 46.38 15.71 17.96
C SER A 55 45.57 15.73 16.63
N ARG A 56 46.20 16.24 15.54
CA ARG A 56 45.56 16.24 14.22
C ARG A 56 45.10 14.84 13.81
N ARG A 57 45.87 13.81 14.12
CA ARG A 57 45.54 12.42 13.85
C ARG A 57 44.34 11.94 14.63
N ASP A 58 44.23 12.26 15.90
CA ASP A 58 43.10 11.87 16.74
C ASP A 58 41.83 12.62 16.36
N PHE A 59 41.96 13.88 15.95
CA PHE A 59 40.84 14.65 15.40
C PHE A 59 40.31 14.01 14.13
N GLN A 60 41.19 13.75 13.15
CA GLN A 60 40.76 13.14 11.88
C GLN A 60 40.12 11.76 12.10
N ARG A 61 40.74 10.92 12.94
CA ARG A 61 40.20 9.58 13.24
C ARG A 61 38.82 9.67 13.91
N ARG A 62 38.62 10.59 14.86
CA ARG A 62 37.33 10.78 15.54
C ARG A 62 36.29 11.34 14.59
N ALA A 63 36.65 12.32 13.77
CA ALA A 63 35.78 12.90 12.78
C ALA A 63 35.32 11.83 11.74
N LEU A 64 36.23 11.03 11.24
CA LEU A 64 35.94 9.95 10.31
C LEU A 64 34.99 8.90 10.94
N LEU A 65 35.34 8.42 12.14
CA LEU A 65 34.48 7.42 12.83
C LEU A 65 33.09 7.97 13.15
N SER A 66 33.01 9.22 13.62
CA SER A 66 31.71 9.85 13.88
C SER A 66 30.87 10.01 12.61
N SER A 67 31.48 10.42 11.51
CA SER A 67 30.78 10.56 10.23
C SER A 67 30.29 9.23 9.68
N VAL A 68 31.08 8.16 9.76
CA VAL A 68 30.69 6.82 9.34
C VAL A 68 29.56 6.28 10.22
N MET A 69 29.64 6.49 11.53
CA MET A 69 28.56 6.06 12.45
C MET A 69 27.27 6.83 12.23
N LEU A 70 27.35 8.14 12.03
CA LEU A 70 26.19 9.00 11.75
C LEU A 70 25.52 8.58 10.44
N PHE A 71 26.29 8.46 9.37
CA PHE A 71 25.80 7.98 8.07
C PHE A 71 25.17 6.59 8.17
N GLY A 72 25.84 5.66 8.87
CA GLY A 72 25.31 4.30 9.06
C GLY A 72 24.00 4.28 9.86
N ALA A 73 23.88 5.13 10.88
CA ALA A 73 22.65 5.26 11.65
C ALA A 73 21.51 5.88 10.83
N GLU A 74 21.75 6.98 10.14
CA GLU A 74 20.73 7.66 9.32
C GLU A 74 20.29 6.78 8.15
N PHE A 75 21.24 6.21 7.41
CA PHE A 75 20.94 5.32 6.30
C PHE A 75 20.25 4.04 6.76
N GLY A 76 20.72 3.44 7.86
CA GLY A 76 20.12 2.22 8.43
C GLY A 76 18.70 2.46 8.93
N LEU A 77 18.48 3.50 9.71
CA LEU A 77 17.15 3.87 10.20
C LEU A 77 16.21 4.26 9.05
N GLY A 78 16.70 5.04 8.09
CA GLY A 78 15.94 5.40 6.89
C GLY A 78 15.55 4.17 6.06
N SER A 79 16.46 3.22 5.89
CA SER A 79 16.19 1.97 5.18
C SER A 79 15.16 1.11 5.91
N ILE A 80 15.27 0.98 7.22
CA ILE A 80 14.29 0.26 8.04
C ILE A 80 12.92 0.92 7.94
N ALA A 81 12.84 2.24 8.07
CA ALA A 81 11.59 2.99 7.97
C ALA A 81 10.96 2.87 6.57
N PHE A 82 11.77 2.87 5.51
CA PHE A 82 11.31 2.69 4.13
C PHE A 82 10.82 1.26 3.86
N LEU A 83 11.52 0.26 4.39
CA LEU A 83 11.17 -1.16 4.22
C LEU A 83 10.07 -1.61 5.18
N TRP A 84 9.74 -0.80 6.20
CA TRP A 84 8.69 -1.14 7.16
C TRP A 84 7.33 -1.09 6.48
N PRO A 85 6.58 -2.21 6.44
CA PRO A 85 5.30 -2.24 5.76
C PRO A 85 4.32 -1.26 6.44
N ASN A 86 3.75 -0.36 5.65
CA ASN A 86 2.68 0.50 6.13
C ASN A 86 1.38 -0.31 6.18
N LEU A 87 1.09 -0.89 7.33
CA LEU A 87 -0.09 -1.74 7.55
C LEU A 87 -1.39 -0.95 7.72
N LYS A 88 -1.33 0.38 7.67
CA LYS A 88 -2.52 1.24 7.82
C LYS A 88 -3.05 1.67 6.45
N GLY A 89 -4.20 1.11 6.04
CA GLY A 89 -5.02 1.64 4.96
C GLY A 89 -4.57 1.33 3.53
N GLY A 90 -3.84 0.22 3.29
CA GLY A 90 -3.46 -0.23 1.95
C GLY A 90 -4.08 -1.58 1.58
N PHE A 91 -3.76 -2.07 0.37
CA PHE A 91 -4.13 -3.41 -0.06
C PHE A 91 -3.72 -4.47 0.97
N GLY A 92 -4.64 -5.37 1.32
CA GLY A 92 -4.45 -6.36 2.39
C GLY A 92 -5.05 -5.93 3.75
N SER A 93 -5.86 -4.87 3.78
CA SER A 93 -6.60 -4.42 4.96
C SER A 93 -8.04 -4.06 4.62
N GLN A 94 -8.82 -3.68 5.63
CA GLN A 94 -10.13 -3.06 5.41
C GLN A 94 -9.94 -1.64 4.88
N ILE A 95 -10.66 -1.31 3.82
CA ILE A 95 -10.62 -0.03 3.13
C ILE A 95 -12.01 0.57 3.09
N ASP A 96 -12.12 1.79 3.56
CA ASP A 96 -13.31 2.61 3.40
C ASP A 96 -13.32 3.20 1.98
N ALA A 97 -14.28 2.76 1.16
CA ALA A 97 -14.46 3.25 -0.20
C ALA A 97 -15.29 4.56 -0.25
N GLY A 98 -15.87 4.97 0.87
CA GLY A 98 -16.69 6.18 1.00
C GLY A 98 -18.17 5.91 1.24
N PRO A 99 -18.98 6.99 1.35
CA PRO A 99 -20.42 6.89 1.54
C PRO A 99 -21.12 6.17 0.39
N LEU A 100 -22.07 5.29 0.70
CA LEU A 100 -22.82 4.53 -0.31
C LEU A 100 -23.56 5.43 -1.28
N SER A 101 -24.14 6.53 -0.79
CA SER A 101 -24.83 7.53 -1.62
C SER A 101 -23.91 8.11 -2.71
N ASP A 102 -22.68 8.45 -2.34
CA ASP A 102 -21.70 9.02 -3.28
C ASP A 102 -21.22 7.97 -4.28
N ILE A 103 -21.02 6.73 -3.82
CA ILE A 103 -20.65 5.60 -4.69
C ILE A 103 -21.76 5.34 -5.70
N LYS A 104 -23.03 5.29 -5.30
CA LYS A 104 -24.14 5.09 -6.22
C LYS A 104 -24.24 6.23 -7.24
N ALA A 105 -24.13 7.49 -6.81
CA ALA A 105 -24.14 8.63 -7.71
C ALA A 105 -22.96 8.60 -8.73
N GLN A 106 -21.80 8.12 -8.34
CA GLN A 106 -20.69 7.94 -9.26
C GLN A 106 -20.93 6.77 -10.23
N ILE A 107 -21.49 5.66 -9.75
CA ILE A 107 -21.87 4.50 -10.59
C ILE A 107 -22.88 4.93 -11.66
N ASP A 108 -23.90 5.70 -11.31
CA ASP A 108 -24.90 6.21 -12.25
C ASP A 108 -24.28 7.06 -13.37
N ASN A 109 -23.18 7.77 -13.09
CA ASN A 109 -22.49 8.62 -14.06
C ASN A 109 -21.39 7.89 -14.85
N GLN A 110 -20.70 6.93 -14.25
CA GLN A 110 -19.47 6.34 -14.82
C GLN A 110 -19.52 4.82 -14.93
N SER A 111 -20.60 4.18 -14.47
CA SER A 111 -20.81 2.73 -14.41
C SER A 111 -19.95 1.98 -13.38
N TYR A 112 -18.97 2.63 -12.75
CA TYR A 112 -18.11 2.06 -11.71
C TYR A 112 -17.43 3.16 -10.86
N VAL A 113 -16.92 2.78 -9.69
CA VAL A 113 -15.99 3.59 -8.89
C VAL A 113 -14.67 2.86 -8.73
N TYR A 114 -13.54 3.52 -9.01
CA TYR A 114 -12.21 2.92 -8.83
C TYR A 114 -11.56 3.35 -7.52
N VAL A 115 -11.26 2.39 -6.66
CA VAL A 115 -10.55 2.61 -5.38
C VAL A 115 -9.09 2.16 -5.51
N GLY A 116 -8.22 3.11 -5.81
CA GLY A 116 -6.80 2.84 -6.12
C GLY A 116 -6.02 2.22 -4.96
N GLN A 117 -6.30 2.61 -3.71
CA GLN A 117 -5.65 2.06 -2.51
C GLN A 117 -5.87 0.56 -2.36
N GLY A 118 -7.08 0.08 -2.68
CA GLY A 118 -7.47 -1.32 -2.59
C GLY A 118 -7.35 -2.08 -3.91
N ARG A 119 -6.98 -1.41 -4.98
CA ARG A 119 -6.89 -2.00 -6.33
C ARG A 119 -8.16 -2.72 -6.76
N PHE A 120 -9.32 -2.11 -6.47
CA PHE A 120 -10.62 -2.68 -6.82
C PHE A 120 -11.54 -1.63 -7.45
N TYR A 121 -12.56 -2.14 -8.11
CA TYR A 121 -13.68 -1.39 -8.62
C TYR A 121 -14.91 -1.69 -7.76
N VAL A 122 -15.72 -0.70 -7.45
CA VAL A 122 -17.06 -0.89 -6.94
C VAL A 122 -18.02 -0.74 -8.11
N VAL A 123 -18.81 -1.76 -8.37
CA VAL A 123 -19.76 -1.83 -9.49
C VAL A 123 -21.17 -2.06 -9.01
N PRO A 124 -22.19 -1.72 -9.79
CA PRO A 124 -23.57 -2.07 -9.47
C PRO A 124 -23.76 -3.57 -9.62
N TRP A 125 -24.58 -4.15 -8.75
CA TRP A 125 -25.03 -5.52 -8.89
C TRP A 125 -26.39 -5.71 -8.22
N ASP A 126 -27.40 -6.05 -8.99
CA ASP A 126 -28.77 -6.33 -8.49
C ASP A 126 -29.04 -7.83 -8.33
N GLY A 127 -28.28 -8.68 -8.99
CA GLY A 127 -28.33 -10.14 -8.86
C GLY A 127 -29.68 -10.76 -9.22
N THR A 128 -30.55 -10.02 -9.88
CA THR A 128 -31.95 -10.47 -10.15
C THR A 128 -32.11 -11.09 -11.52
N ALA A 129 -31.22 -10.77 -12.46
CA ALA A 129 -31.21 -11.32 -13.80
C ALA A 129 -30.24 -12.50 -13.90
N GLY A 130 -30.64 -13.59 -14.55
CA GLY A 130 -29.77 -14.70 -14.86
C GLY A 130 -30.06 -16.01 -14.14
N THR A 131 -29.23 -17.00 -14.35
CA THR A 131 -29.50 -18.41 -14.02
C THR A 131 -29.32 -18.81 -12.57
N GLY A 132 -29.11 -17.86 -11.64
CA GLY A 132 -29.07 -18.13 -10.20
C GLY A 132 -27.91 -19.01 -9.70
N GLN A 133 -26.84 -19.13 -10.49
CA GLN A 133 -25.70 -20.00 -10.14
C GLN A 133 -24.62 -19.37 -9.27
N ALA A 134 -24.72 -18.08 -8.94
CA ALA A 134 -23.74 -17.39 -8.12
C ALA A 134 -24.36 -16.95 -6.80
N ASN A 135 -23.83 -17.46 -5.71
CA ASN A 135 -24.25 -17.12 -4.34
C ASN A 135 -23.49 -15.88 -3.85
N TYR A 136 -23.46 -14.79 -4.62
CA TYR A 136 -22.73 -13.59 -4.25
C TYR A 136 -23.11 -13.04 -2.86
N PRO A 137 -24.40 -12.92 -2.52
CA PRO A 137 -24.78 -12.46 -1.19
C PRO A 137 -24.30 -13.36 -0.06
N GLU A 138 -24.35 -14.69 -0.28
CA GLU A 138 -23.90 -15.68 0.71
C GLU A 138 -22.39 -15.64 0.93
N GLU A 139 -21.63 -15.20 -0.07
CA GLU A 139 -20.18 -15.01 0.04
C GLU A 139 -19.79 -13.70 0.74
N GLY A 140 -20.75 -12.81 1.05
CA GLY A 140 -20.49 -11.50 1.65
C GLY A 140 -19.74 -10.54 0.71
N VAL A 141 -19.90 -10.73 -0.60
CA VAL A 141 -19.24 -9.90 -1.63
C VAL A 141 -20.17 -8.85 -2.25
N THR A 142 -21.41 -8.79 -1.82
CA THR A 142 -22.40 -7.79 -2.25
C THR A 142 -23.19 -7.27 -1.06
N ASP A 143 -23.54 -6.01 -1.08
CA ASP A 143 -24.45 -5.40 -0.11
C ASP A 143 -25.12 -4.17 -0.75
N GLN A 144 -26.42 -3.98 -0.52
CA GLN A 144 -27.22 -2.85 -1.01
C GLN A 144 -27.02 -2.48 -2.49
N GLY A 145 -26.84 -3.47 -3.37
CA GLY A 145 -26.77 -3.26 -4.82
C GLY A 145 -25.38 -2.87 -5.36
N VAL A 146 -24.32 -3.04 -4.57
CA VAL A 146 -22.94 -2.81 -5.03
C VAL A 146 -22.04 -4.01 -4.72
N MET A 147 -20.96 -4.16 -5.51
CA MET A 147 -20.03 -5.26 -5.40
C MET A 147 -18.59 -4.81 -5.71
N PRO A 148 -17.59 -5.13 -4.87
CA PRO A 148 -16.18 -4.83 -5.14
C PRO A 148 -15.52 -5.92 -6.00
N LEU A 149 -14.98 -5.53 -7.15
CA LEU A 149 -14.24 -6.40 -8.07
C LEU A 149 -12.74 -6.11 -7.98
N TYR A 150 -11.93 -7.15 -7.84
CA TYR A 150 -10.49 -7.01 -7.93
C TYR A 150 -10.06 -6.65 -9.36
N GLN A 151 -9.27 -5.59 -9.53
CA GLN A 151 -8.82 -5.13 -10.86
C GLN A 151 -7.91 -6.10 -11.62
N ARG A 152 -7.53 -7.23 -11.00
CA ARG A 152 -6.54 -8.16 -11.52
C ARG A 152 -7.18 -9.23 -12.41
N CYS A 153 -6.71 -9.32 -13.66
CA CYS A 153 -7.10 -10.38 -14.59
C CYS A 153 -6.71 -11.76 -14.02
N VAL A 154 -7.69 -12.66 -13.98
CA VAL A 154 -7.49 -14.03 -13.47
C VAL A 154 -6.75 -14.94 -14.44
N HIS A 155 -6.42 -14.46 -15.65
CA HIS A 155 -5.56 -15.19 -16.59
C HIS A 155 -4.10 -15.17 -16.11
N LEU A 156 -3.44 -13.98 -16.13
CA LEU A 156 -2.03 -13.82 -15.77
C LEU A 156 -1.75 -12.54 -14.96
N GLY A 157 -2.76 -11.94 -14.35
CA GLY A 157 -2.57 -10.86 -13.37
C GLY A 157 -2.51 -9.45 -13.91
N CYS A 158 -2.77 -9.20 -15.20
CA CYS A 158 -2.81 -7.84 -15.74
C CYS A 158 -3.93 -7.02 -15.12
N ARG A 159 -3.75 -5.69 -15.08
CA ARG A 159 -4.84 -4.77 -14.72
C ARG A 159 -5.92 -4.82 -15.81
N VAL A 160 -7.18 -4.92 -15.41
CA VAL A 160 -8.34 -4.94 -16.33
C VAL A 160 -9.07 -3.60 -16.23
N PRO A 161 -8.89 -2.68 -17.18
CA PRO A 161 -9.66 -1.44 -17.22
C PRO A 161 -11.09 -1.67 -17.65
N PHE A 162 -11.98 -0.74 -17.27
CA PHE A 162 -13.33 -0.66 -17.78
C PHE A 162 -13.34 0.00 -19.16
N CYS A 163 -14.09 -0.54 -20.09
CA CYS A 163 -14.28 0.01 -21.42
C CYS A 163 -15.65 0.73 -21.49
N GLN A 164 -15.63 2.03 -21.70
CA GLN A 164 -16.84 2.85 -21.72
C GLN A 164 -17.76 2.54 -22.90
N SER A 165 -17.21 2.10 -24.03
CA SER A 165 -18.02 1.79 -25.21
C SER A 165 -18.74 0.44 -25.09
N SER A 166 -18.05 -0.60 -24.64
CA SER A 166 -18.66 -1.91 -24.45
C SER A 166 -19.41 -2.08 -23.13
N GLN A 167 -19.16 -1.18 -22.16
CA GLN A 167 -19.60 -1.26 -20.76
C GLN A 167 -19.11 -2.54 -20.05
N TRP A 168 -17.96 -3.08 -20.50
CA TRP A 168 -17.32 -4.26 -19.95
C TRP A 168 -15.92 -3.97 -19.45
N PHE A 169 -15.40 -4.86 -18.61
CA PHE A 169 -14.00 -4.89 -18.22
C PHE A 169 -13.18 -5.67 -19.25
N GLU A 170 -12.13 -5.05 -19.81
CA GLU A 170 -11.36 -5.64 -20.90
C GLU A 170 -9.87 -5.69 -20.55
N CYS A 171 -9.30 -6.90 -20.55
CA CYS A 171 -7.88 -7.10 -20.28
C CYS A 171 -7.04 -6.81 -21.52
N PRO A 172 -6.12 -5.82 -21.49
CA PRO A 172 -5.34 -5.45 -22.68
C PRO A 172 -4.24 -6.46 -23.03
N CYS A 173 -3.92 -7.40 -22.14
CA CYS A 173 -2.81 -8.33 -22.36
C CYS A 173 -3.16 -9.43 -23.36
N HIS A 174 -4.31 -10.10 -23.21
CA HIS A 174 -4.71 -11.23 -24.06
C HIS A 174 -6.22 -11.21 -24.36
N GLY A 175 -6.87 -10.06 -24.24
CA GLY A 175 -8.24 -9.88 -24.68
C GLY A 175 -9.33 -10.55 -23.83
N SER A 176 -9.04 -11.01 -22.61
CA SER A 176 -10.11 -11.51 -21.72
C SER A 176 -11.09 -10.39 -21.39
N LYS A 177 -12.40 -10.69 -21.47
CA LYS A 177 -13.47 -9.75 -21.27
C LYS A 177 -14.45 -10.24 -20.22
N TYR A 178 -14.95 -9.31 -19.43
CA TYR A 178 -15.87 -9.56 -18.35
C TYR A 178 -16.98 -8.50 -18.38
N ASN A 179 -18.20 -8.88 -18.09
CA ASN A 179 -19.28 -7.90 -17.99
C ASN A 179 -19.07 -6.95 -16.78
N GLN A 180 -19.98 -6.02 -16.55
CA GLN A 180 -19.91 -5.06 -15.46
C GLN A 180 -19.86 -5.75 -14.08
N ALA A 181 -20.51 -6.90 -13.91
CA ALA A 181 -20.43 -7.71 -12.68
C ALA A 181 -19.15 -8.56 -12.57
N GLY A 182 -18.18 -8.40 -13.48
CA GLY A 182 -16.94 -9.18 -13.50
C GLY A 182 -17.12 -10.63 -13.91
N GLU A 183 -18.24 -11.03 -14.50
CA GLU A 183 -18.48 -12.37 -14.99
C GLU A 183 -17.79 -12.58 -16.34
N TYR A 184 -17.20 -13.76 -16.52
CA TYR A 184 -16.47 -14.09 -17.75
C TYR A 184 -17.38 -14.08 -18.98
N LYS A 185 -16.92 -13.43 -20.04
CA LYS A 185 -17.60 -13.40 -21.34
C LYS A 185 -16.73 -13.93 -22.49
N LEU A 186 -15.48 -13.48 -22.62
CA LEU A 186 -14.59 -13.85 -23.73
C LEU A 186 -13.11 -13.96 -23.29
N GLY A 187 -12.31 -14.66 -24.11
CA GLY A 187 -10.86 -14.69 -23.98
C GLY A 187 -10.30 -15.86 -23.16
N PRO A 188 -8.99 -15.85 -22.84
CA PRO A 188 -8.32 -17.00 -22.22
C PRO A 188 -8.52 -17.13 -20.70
N ALA A 189 -9.13 -16.19 -20.02
CA ALA A 189 -9.32 -16.26 -18.56
C ALA A 189 -10.16 -17.50 -18.17
N PRO A 190 -9.80 -18.24 -17.11
CA PRO A 190 -10.49 -19.48 -16.73
C PRO A 190 -11.83 -19.26 -16.04
N ARG A 191 -12.11 -18.05 -15.53
CA ARG A 191 -13.30 -17.69 -14.73
C ARG A 191 -13.52 -16.17 -14.72
N GLY A 192 -14.54 -15.70 -14.03
CA GLY A 192 -14.77 -14.28 -13.77
C GLY A 192 -13.73 -13.64 -12.86
N LEU A 193 -13.77 -12.30 -12.71
CA LEU A 193 -12.90 -11.53 -11.85
C LEU A 193 -13.11 -11.91 -10.39
N ASP A 194 -12.01 -11.86 -9.61
CA ASP A 194 -12.03 -12.05 -8.17
C ASP A 194 -12.71 -10.87 -7.48
N ARG A 195 -13.20 -11.12 -6.28
CA ARG A 195 -13.97 -10.19 -5.46
C ARG A 195 -13.39 -10.08 -4.08
N PHE A 196 -13.83 -9.05 -3.36
CA PHE A 196 -13.52 -8.89 -1.94
C PHE A 196 -14.79 -8.97 -1.09
N PRO A 197 -14.72 -9.48 0.14
CA PRO A 197 -15.79 -9.31 1.09
C PRO A 197 -16.02 -7.83 1.38
N MET A 198 -17.27 -7.45 1.57
CA MET A 198 -17.66 -6.09 1.89
C MET A 198 -18.81 -6.06 2.89
N GLN A 199 -18.96 -4.92 3.53
CA GLN A 199 -20.10 -4.61 4.40
C GLN A 199 -20.37 -3.10 4.37
N ILE A 200 -21.60 -2.71 4.59
CA ILE A 200 -21.96 -1.31 4.75
C ILE A 200 -22.12 -1.02 6.23
N VAL A 201 -21.30 -0.09 6.74
CA VAL A 201 -21.28 0.32 8.14
C VAL A 201 -21.47 1.83 8.21
N ASN A 202 -22.54 2.30 8.87
CA ASN A 202 -22.86 3.73 8.98
C ASN A 202 -22.89 4.45 7.62
N ASP A 203 -23.52 3.84 6.61
CA ASP A 203 -23.58 4.32 5.22
C ASP A 203 -22.23 4.35 4.47
N HIS A 204 -21.16 3.81 5.04
CA HIS A 204 -19.87 3.67 4.38
C HIS A 204 -19.65 2.25 3.85
N VAL A 205 -19.12 2.16 2.64
CA VAL A 205 -18.75 0.89 2.00
C VAL A 205 -17.37 0.46 2.46
N ILE A 206 -17.30 -0.54 3.34
CA ILE A 206 -16.07 -1.09 3.88
C ILE A 206 -15.73 -2.39 3.13
N VAL A 207 -14.57 -2.42 2.48
CA VAL A 207 -14.11 -3.55 1.68
C VAL A 207 -12.89 -4.20 2.34
N ASP A 208 -12.94 -5.50 2.58
CA ASP A 208 -11.84 -6.27 3.14
C ASP A 208 -10.95 -6.84 2.03
N THR A 209 -9.85 -6.17 1.73
CA THR A 209 -8.88 -6.59 0.71
C THR A 209 -7.86 -7.62 1.20
N SER A 210 -7.94 -8.04 2.47
CA SER A 210 -7.08 -9.11 3.02
C SER A 210 -7.52 -10.50 2.55
N THR A 211 -8.79 -10.65 2.19
CA THR A 211 -9.40 -11.90 1.76
C THR A 211 -9.87 -11.79 0.31
N ILE A 212 -9.37 -12.65 -0.57
CA ILE A 212 -9.80 -12.70 -1.96
C ILE A 212 -10.81 -13.84 -2.13
N LYS A 213 -12.00 -13.50 -2.62
CA LYS A 213 -13.02 -14.46 -3.05
C LYS A 213 -12.87 -14.72 -4.53
N LEU A 214 -12.80 -15.99 -4.90
CA LEU A 214 -12.63 -16.37 -6.30
C LEU A 214 -13.85 -15.94 -7.13
N GLY A 215 -13.57 -15.46 -8.34
CA GLY A 215 -14.62 -15.13 -9.30
C GLY A 215 -15.43 -16.36 -9.73
N PRO A 216 -16.65 -16.14 -10.27
CA PRO A 216 -17.53 -17.23 -10.67
C PRO A 216 -16.97 -18.03 -11.86
N PRO A 217 -17.35 -19.29 -11.99
CA PRO A 217 -16.96 -20.11 -13.13
C PRO A 217 -17.45 -19.52 -14.46
N ARG A 218 -16.86 -19.99 -15.57
CA ARG A 218 -17.37 -19.64 -16.91
C ARG A 218 -18.83 -20.10 -17.06
N GLY A 219 -19.61 -19.30 -17.77
CA GLY A 219 -21.05 -19.57 -17.98
C GLY A 219 -21.96 -18.95 -16.91
N THR A 220 -21.40 -18.41 -15.82
CA THR A 220 -22.19 -17.62 -14.88
C THR A 220 -22.66 -16.34 -15.54
N ASN A 221 -23.95 -16.03 -15.42
CA ASN A 221 -24.60 -14.86 -15.96
C ASN A 221 -25.75 -14.42 -15.05
N THR A 222 -25.45 -13.61 -14.04
CA THR A 222 -26.44 -13.18 -13.04
C THR A 222 -27.10 -11.85 -13.37
N THR A 223 -26.48 -11.04 -14.23
CA THR A 223 -26.98 -9.71 -14.59
C THR A 223 -27.54 -9.64 -15.99
N ASP A 224 -27.27 -10.66 -16.82
CA ASP A 224 -27.61 -10.71 -18.26
C ASP A 224 -27.22 -9.44 -19.05
N GLN A 225 -26.14 -8.76 -18.60
CA GLN A 225 -25.69 -7.52 -19.19
C GLN A 225 -25.03 -7.79 -20.56
N PRO A 226 -25.61 -7.29 -21.67
CA PRO A 226 -25.01 -7.43 -23.00
C PRO A 226 -23.84 -6.46 -23.19
N GLN A 227 -23.08 -6.67 -24.25
CA GLN A 227 -22.15 -5.69 -24.77
C GLN A 227 -22.93 -4.54 -25.41
N GLU A 228 -22.65 -3.29 -25.01
CA GLU A 228 -23.40 -2.13 -25.51
C GLU A 228 -22.80 -1.51 -26.78
N GLY A 229 -21.49 -1.62 -26.98
CA GLY A 229 -20.78 -1.02 -28.11
C GLY A 229 -19.49 -1.76 -28.45
N PRO A 230 -18.63 -1.18 -29.29
CA PRO A 230 -17.39 -1.85 -29.72
C PRO A 230 -16.42 -2.06 -28.55
N PHE A 231 -15.64 -3.13 -28.64
CA PHE A 231 -14.59 -3.41 -27.68
C PHE A 231 -13.45 -2.38 -27.77
N CYS A 232 -12.90 -1.98 -26.61
CA CYS A 232 -11.70 -1.18 -26.53
C CYS A 232 -10.43 -2.00 -26.83
N VAL A 233 -10.46 -3.31 -26.52
CA VAL A 233 -9.34 -4.24 -26.74
C VAL A 233 -9.76 -5.26 -27.78
N ALA A 234 -8.93 -5.42 -28.82
CA ALA A 234 -9.15 -6.47 -29.82
C ALA A 234 -9.22 -7.86 -29.16
N THR A 235 -10.04 -8.74 -29.68
CA THR A 235 -10.01 -10.16 -29.33
C THR A 235 -8.77 -10.79 -29.98
N ALA A 236 -7.95 -11.45 -29.16
CA ALA A 236 -6.83 -12.23 -29.67
C ALA A 236 -7.34 -13.47 -30.41
#